data_220a0ecf3e7fae5b3e224799616a8007
#
_entry.id   220a0ecf3e7fae5b3e224799616a8007
#
_cell.length_a   1.000
_cell.length_b   1.000
_cell.length_c   1.000
_cell.angle_alpha   90.00
_cell.angle_beta   90.00
_cell.angle_gamma   90.00
#
_symmetry.space_group_name_H-M   'P 1'
#
loop_
_entity.id
_entity.type
_entity.pdbx_description
1 polymer ?
#
loop_
_entity_poly.entity_id
_entity_poly.type
_entity_poly.pdbx_seq_one_letter_code
_entity_poly.pdbx_strand_id
1 'polypeptide(L)'
;MGFLFTSESVSEGHPDKVSDQISDAILDEFLRHDSNSKVACETLCTTGLVVVAGEVRSSAYVDIQHVTRRVINRIGYTKSEYQFDGNSCGVLSAIHEQSPDINQGVVREAEEEQGAGDQGIMFGYACNETREYMPATLILSHVILKELAVIRREGQVMTYLRPDAKSQVTIEYDEQTHRPLRVHTIVVSTQHDDFIPTSKGCLLYTSDAADE
;
A
#
# COMPACT_ATOMS: atom_id res chain seq x y z
N MET A 1 5.36 13.43 33.27
CA MET A 1 4.50 13.88 32.15
C MET A 1 4.68 12.89 31.02
N GLY A 2 3.65 12.60 30.27
CA GLY A 2 3.77 11.71 29.12
C GLY A 2 4.13 12.48 27.85
N PHE A 3 4.58 11.80 26.81
CA PHE A 3 4.75 12.36 25.46
C PHE A 3 3.80 11.69 24.47
N LEU A 4 3.41 12.42 23.44
CA LEU A 4 2.55 11.92 22.39
C LEU A 4 3.39 11.40 21.22
N PHE A 5 3.04 10.22 20.71
CA PHE A 5 3.61 9.66 19.50
C PHE A 5 2.51 9.21 18.54
N THR A 6 2.70 9.47 17.26
CA THR A 6 1.69 9.26 16.23
C THR A 6 2.23 8.42 15.10
N SER A 7 1.43 7.48 14.62
CA SER A 7 1.66 6.78 13.36
C SER A 7 0.42 6.83 12.49
N GLU A 8 0.62 6.76 11.18
CA GLU A 8 -0.46 6.70 10.21
C GLU A 8 -0.30 5.50 9.27
N SER A 9 -1.38 5.14 8.63
CA SER A 9 -1.45 4.08 7.65
C SER A 9 -2.38 4.46 6.50
N VAL A 10 -2.13 3.87 5.34
CA VAL A 10 -2.99 3.97 4.16
C VAL A 10 -3.58 2.62 3.80
N SER A 11 -4.80 2.61 3.28
CA SER A 11 -5.50 1.39 2.87
C SER A 11 -4.99 0.83 1.55
N GLU A 12 -5.45 -0.38 1.23
CA GLU A 12 -5.13 -1.06 -0.03
C GLU A 12 -5.51 -0.26 -1.29
N GLY A 13 -6.48 0.66 -1.20
CA GLY A 13 -6.93 1.49 -2.30
C GLY A 13 -6.28 2.87 -2.37
N HIS A 14 -5.40 3.22 -1.45
CA HIS A 14 -4.61 4.45 -1.55
C HIS A 14 -3.65 4.37 -2.76
N PRO A 15 -3.46 5.46 -3.53
CA PRO A 15 -2.63 5.44 -4.73
C PRO A 15 -1.25 4.81 -4.52
N ASP A 16 -0.56 5.13 -3.41
CA ASP A 16 0.75 4.56 -3.10
C ASP A 16 0.67 3.04 -2.92
N LYS A 17 -0.36 2.53 -2.20
CA LYS A 17 -0.56 1.09 -2.01
C LYS A 17 -1.02 0.37 -3.27
N VAL A 18 -1.80 1.04 -4.11
CA VAL A 18 -2.16 0.51 -5.45
C VAL A 18 -0.90 0.34 -6.29
N SER A 19 -0.02 1.34 -6.27
CA SER A 19 1.27 1.31 -6.98
C SER A 19 2.16 0.17 -6.49
N ASP A 20 2.36 0.05 -5.18
CA ASP A 20 3.11 -1.06 -4.56
C ASP A 20 2.56 -2.42 -5.00
N GLN A 21 1.25 -2.62 -4.89
CA GLN A 21 0.61 -3.89 -5.23
C GLN A 21 0.72 -4.25 -6.72
N ILE A 22 0.74 -3.24 -7.61
CA ILE A 22 0.94 -3.46 -9.03
C ILE A 22 2.39 -3.86 -9.31
N SER A 23 3.36 -3.14 -8.74
CA SER A 23 4.79 -3.46 -8.89
C SER A 23 5.11 -4.86 -8.36
N ASP A 24 4.60 -5.21 -7.17
CA ASP A 24 4.75 -6.54 -6.58
C ASP A 24 4.11 -7.63 -7.45
N ALA A 25 2.91 -7.40 -7.97
CA ALA A 25 2.24 -8.38 -8.82
C ALA A 25 2.94 -8.60 -10.17
N ILE A 26 3.60 -7.58 -10.71
CA ILE A 26 4.42 -7.70 -11.91
C ILE A 26 5.68 -8.51 -11.60
N LEU A 27 6.36 -8.24 -10.50
CA LEU A 27 7.50 -9.01 -10.02
C LEU A 27 7.13 -10.48 -9.82
N ASP A 28 6.05 -10.76 -9.11
CA ASP A 28 5.54 -12.12 -8.86
C ASP A 28 5.25 -12.87 -10.16
N GLU A 29 4.65 -12.19 -11.15
CA GLU A 29 4.30 -12.80 -12.43
C GLU A 29 5.56 -13.16 -13.24
N PHE A 30 6.58 -12.32 -13.26
CA PHE A 30 7.86 -12.65 -13.89
C PHE A 30 8.55 -13.82 -13.18
N LEU A 31 8.68 -13.79 -11.86
CA LEU A 31 9.32 -14.84 -11.07
C LEU A 31 8.58 -16.18 -11.15
N ARG A 32 7.28 -16.15 -11.30
CA ARG A 32 6.47 -17.37 -11.49
C ARG A 32 6.82 -18.13 -12.78
N HIS A 33 7.20 -17.41 -13.84
CA HIS A 33 7.53 -18.00 -15.13
C HIS A 33 9.04 -18.19 -15.35
N ASP A 34 9.85 -17.37 -14.72
CA ASP A 34 11.31 -17.42 -14.78
C ASP A 34 11.89 -16.96 -13.43
N SER A 35 12.31 -17.92 -12.61
CA SER A 35 12.87 -17.66 -11.27
C SER A 35 14.16 -16.83 -11.29
N ASN A 36 14.83 -16.71 -12.44
CA ASN A 36 16.04 -15.94 -12.63
C ASN A 36 15.78 -14.50 -13.14
N SER A 37 14.51 -14.10 -13.24
CA SER A 37 14.13 -12.75 -13.65
C SER A 37 14.76 -11.69 -12.76
N LYS A 38 15.22 -10.60 -13.37
CA LYS A 38 15.61 -9.35 -12.70
C LYS A 38 14.57 -8.32 -13.07
N VAL A 39 13.86 -7.80 -12.08
CA VAL A 39 12.71 -6.92 -12.27
C VAL A 39 12.85 -5.69 -11.41
N ALA A 40 12.95 -4.53 -12.03
CA ALA A 40 12.96 -3.22 -11.41
C ALA A 40 11.83 -2.41 -12.03
N CYS A 41 10.60 -2.62 -11.58
CA CYS A 41 9.41 -1.94 -12.08
C CYS A 41 8.83 -1.03 -11.03
N GLU A 42 8.70 0.24 -11.40
CA GLU A 42 8.07 1.29 -10.63
C GLU A 42 6.70 1.60 -11.21
N THR A 43 5.75 1.90 -10.35
CA THR A 43 4.38 2.22 -10.74
C THR A 43 3.96 3.57 -10.18
N LEU A 44 3.28 4.36 -11.00
CA LEU A 44 2.60 5.59 -10.61
C LEU A 44 1.11 5.43 -10.90
N CYS A 45 0.28 5.70 -9.90
CA CYS A 45 -1.17 5.71 -10.02
C CYS A 45 -1.73 7.12 -9.79
N THR A 46 -2.63 7.53 -10.66
CA THR A 46 -3.41 8.78 -10.51
C THR A 46 -4.81 8.57 -11.09
N THR A 47 -5.66 9.58 -11.02
CA THR A 47 -7.03 9.51 -11.56
C THR A 47 -7.03 9.05 -13.02
N GLY A 48 -7.67 7.94 -13.29
CA GLY A 48 -7.84 7.37 -14.62
C GLY A 48 -6.59 6.83 -15.31
N LEU A 49 -5.42 6.80 -14.64
CA LEU A 49 -4.17 6.43 -15.28
C LEU A 49 -3.23 5.65 -14.35
N VAL A 50 -2.61 4.63 -14.90
CA VAL A 50 -1.46 3.93 -14.34
C VAL A 50 -0.30 4.01 -15.32
N VAL A 51 0.88 4.34 -14.83
CA VAL A 51 2.14 4.28 -15.57
C VAL A 51 3.05 3.27 -14.89
N VAL A 52 3.50 2.27 -15.65
CA VAL A 52 4.51 1.30 -15.19
C VAL A 52 5.77 1.54 -16.00
N ALA A 53 6.87 1.79 -15.32
CA ALA A 53 8.16 2.08 -15.95
C ALA A 53 9.28 1.30 -15.26
N GLY A 54 10.38 1.08 -15.94
CA GLY A 54 11.56 0.44 -15.35
C GLY A 54 12.27 -0.50 -16.30
N GLU A 55 13.02 -1.43 -15.73
CA GLU A 55 13.88 -2.36 -16.48
C GLU A 55 13.60 -3.80 -16.06
N VAL A 56 13.53 -4.70 -17.03
CA VAL A 56 13.32 -6.13 -16.80
C VAL A 56 14.31 -6.93 -17.64
N ARG A 57 14.87 -7.96 -17.02
CA ARG A 57 15.57 -9.04 -17.71
C ARG A 57 14.91 -10.36 -17.35
N SER A 58 14.28 -10.99 -18.30
CA SER A 58 13.58 -12.27 -18.12
C SER A 58 13.46 -13.00 -19.45
N SER A 59 13.38 -14.33 -19.39
CA SER A 59 12.97 -15.15 -20.53
C SER A 59 11.45 -15.23 -20.67
N ALA A 60 10.71 -14.77 -19.66
CA ALA A 60 9.26 -14.82 -19.61
C ALA A 60 8.62 -13.61 -20.31
N TYR A 61 7.46 -13.84 -20.92
CA TYR A 61 6.56 -12.76 -21.35
C TYR A 61 5.47 -12.56 -20.31
N VAL A 62 5.26 -11.31 -19.89
CA VAL A 62 4.20 -10.92 -18.97
C VAL A 62 3.34 -9.81 -19.61
N ASP A 63 2.02 -10.03 -19.64
CA ASP A 63 1.06 -9.01 -20.04
C ASP A 63 0.85 -8.01 -18.88
N ILE A 64 1.61 -6.91 -18.90
CA ILE A 64 1.60 -5.87 -17.87
C ILE A 64 0.21 -5.26 -17.70
N GLN A 65 -0.53 -5.05 -18.79
CA GLN A 65 -1.86 -4.46 -18.72
C GLN A 65 -2.84 -5.40 -18.01
N HIS A 66 -2.77 -6.69 -18.32
CA HIS A 66 -3.62 -7.69 -17.68
C HIS A 66 -3.33 -7.78 -16.17
N VAL A 67 -2.06 -7.84 -15.78
CA VAL A 67 -1.66 -7.90 -14.37
C VAL A 67 -2.14 -6.65 -13.63
N THR A 68 -1.88 -5.46 -14.18
CA THR A 68 -2.31 -4.18 -13.61
C THR A 68 -3.82 -4.14 -13.38
N ARG A 69 -4.62 -4.46 -14.40
CA ARG A 69 -6.09 -4.45 -14.31
C ARG A 69 -6.62 -5.47 -13.30
N ARG A 70 -6.03 -6.64 -13.24
CA ARG A 70 -6.36 -7.68 -12.25
C ARG A 70 -6.17 -7.17 -10.81
N VAL A 71 -5.07 -6.46 -10.53
CA VAL A 71 -4.79 -5.86 -9.21
C VAL A 71 -5.82 -4.80 -8.87
N ILE A 72 -6.07 -3.86 -9.77
CA ILE A 72 -7.03 -2.76 -9.56
C ILE A 72 -8.43 -3.32 -9.26
N ASN A 73 -8.89 -4.30 -10.03
CA ASN A 73 -10.19 -4.95 -9.81
C ASN A 73 -10.23 -5.72 -8.49
N ARG A 74 -9.15 -6.42 -8.11
CA ARG A 74 -9.03 -7.12 -6.82
C ARG A 74 -9.14 -6.18 -5.62
N ILE A 75 -8.56 -4.99 -5.72
CA ILE A 75 -8.65 -3.95 -4.69
C ILE A 75 -10.10 -3.45 -4.54
N GLY A 76 -10.87 -3.45 -5.61
CA GLY A 76 -12.29 -3.05 -5.60
C GLY A 76 -12.58 -1.79 -6.40
N TYR A 77 -11.65 -1.32 -7.21
CA TYR A 77 -11.90 -0.26 -8.18
C TYR A 77 -12.52 -0.85 -9.45
N THR A 78 -13.83 -1.08 -9.38
CA THR A 78 -14.61 -1.79 -10.42
C THR A 78 -15.67 -0.92 -11.07
N LYS A 79 -15.83 0.34 -10.63
CA LYS A 79 -16.87 1.27 -11.11
C LYS A 79 -16.23 2.51 -11.71
N SER A 80 -16.70 2.91 -12.90
CA SER A 80 -16.24 4.12 -13.60
C SER A 80 -16.48 5.40 -12.82
N GLU A 81 -17.51 5.42 -11.96
CA GLU A 81 -17.85 6.53 -11.05
C GLU A 81 -16.71 6.87 -10.09
N TYR A 82 -15.81 5.94 -9.82
CA TYR A 82 -14.61 6.16 -9.01
C TYR A 82 -13.52 6.95 -9.75
N GLN A 83 -13.74 7.25 -11.06
CA GLN A 83 -12.77 7.89 -11.95
C GLN A 83 -11.42 7.16 -12.02
N PHE A 84 -11.40 5.94 -11.54
CA PHE A 84 -10.29 5.00 -11.59
C PHE A 84 -10.88 3.60 -11.44
N ASP A 85 -10.85 2.80 -12.49
CA ASP A 85 -11.34 1.42 -12.45
C ASP A 85 -10.50 0.51 -13.35
N GLY A 86 -10.45 -0.77 -13.01
CA GLY A 86 -9.58 -1.75 -13.68
C GLY A 86 -9.92 -2.00 -15.15
N ASN A 87 -11.11 -1.65 -15.62
CA ASN A 87 -11.53 -1.93 -16.98
C ASN A 87 -11.32 -0.72 -17.92
N SER A 88 -11.43 0.51 -17.41
CA SER A 88 -11.43 1.71 -18.23
C SER A 88 -10.22 2.64 -18.04
N CYS A 89 -9.45 2.52 -16.92
CA CYS A 89 -8.27 3.36 -16.73
C CYS A 89 -7.22 3.14 -17.82
N GLY A 90 -6.50 4.21 -18.15
CA GLY A 90 -5.31 4.11 -19.01
C GLY A 90 -4.21 3.31 -18.30
N VAL A 91 -3.53 2.44 -19.05
CA VAL A 91 -2.33 1.74 -18.57
C VAL A 91 -1.23 1.96 -19.59
N LEU A 92 -0.21 2.72 -19.19
CA LEU A 92 0.98 2.96 -19.99
C LEU A 92 2.12 2.10 -19.46
N SER A 93 2.85 1.47 -20.36
CA SER A 93 4.05 0.70 -20.05
C SER A 93 5.25 1.30 -20.75
N ALA A 94 6.28 1.62 -19.96
CA ALA A 94 7.59 2.09 -20.40
C ALA A 94 8.68 1.20 -19.76
N ILE A 95 8.56 -0.11 -19.97
CA ILE A 95 9.52 -1.10 -19.50
C ILE A 95 10.53 -1.37 -20.60
N HIS A 96 11.81 -1.32 -20.24
CA HIS A 96 12.94 -1.59 -21.11
C HIS A 96 13.72 -2.83 -20.69
N GLU A 97 14.58 -3.34 -21.55
CA GLU A 97 15.55 -4.35 -21.16
C GLU A 97 16.62 -3.75 -20.25
N GLN A 98 17.07 -4.53 -19.26
CA GLN A 98 18.13 -4.11 -18.35
C GLN A 98 19.42 -3.79 -19.14
N SER A 99 20.08 -2.68 -18.77
CA SER A 99 21.34 -2.25 -19.36
C SER A 99 22.42 -3.36 -19.33
N PRO A 100 23.11 -3.62 -20.45
CA PRO A 100 24.20 -4.59 -20.50
C PRO A 100 25.34 -4.29 -19.50
N ASP A 101 25.59 -3.01 -19.21
CA ASP A 101 26.68 -2.59 -18.31
C ASP A 101 26.34 -2.94 -16.85
N ILE A 102 25.10 -2.74 -16.41
CA ILE A 102 24.62 -3.17 -15.08
C ILE A 102 24.69 -4.69 -14.98
N ASN A 103 24.34 -5.38 -16.05
CA ASN A 103 24.33 -6.82 -16.10
C ASN A 103 25.72 -7.46 -15.87
N GLN A 104 26.80 -6.85 -16.35
CA GLN A 104 28.16 -7.32 -16.11
C GLN A 104 28.55 -7.32 -14.63
N GLY A 105 27.99 -6.40 -13.85
CA GLY A 105 28.22 -6.32 -12.40
C GLY A 105 27.42 -7.32 -11.59
N VAL A 106 26.27 -7.77 -12.10
CA VAL A 106 25.29 -8.59 -11.38
C VAL A 106 25.46 -10.09 -11.67
N VAL A 107 25.65 -10.46 -12.94
CA VAL A 107 25.70 -11.87 -13.37
C VAL A 107 27.10 -12.45 -13.17
N ARG A 108 27.19 -13.53 -12.41
CA ARG A 108 28.38 -14.34 -12.18
C ARG A 108 28.16 -15.76 -12.68
N GLU A 109 29.23 -16.52 -12.86
CA GLU A 109 29.14 -17.93 -13.30
C GLU A 109 28.51 -18.82 -12.20
N ALA A 110 28.83 -18.56 -10.94
CA ALA A 110 28.25 -19.27 -9.81
C ALA A 110 27.03 -18.51 -9.24
N GLU A 111 25.99 -19.24 -8.96
CA GLU A 111 24.71 -18.69 -8.46
C GLU A 111 24.89 -17.98 -7.10
N GLU A 112 25.81 -18.49 -6.27
CA GLU A 112 26.12 -17.94 -4.94
C GLU A 112 26.93 -16.64 -5.01
N GLU A 113 27.51 -16.32 -6.17
CA GLU A 113 28.31 -15.11 -6.39
C GLU A 113 27.54 -13.98 -7.07
N GLN A 114 26.23 -14.13 -7.28
CA GLN A 114 25.42 -13.11 -7.92
C GLN A 114 25.51 -11.80 -7.16
N GLY A 115 25.77 -10.71 -7.88
CA GLY A 115 25.77 -9.35 -7.34
C GLY A 115 24.37 -8.76 -7.20
N ALA A 116 24.24 -7.72 -6.39
CA ALA A 116 23.05 -6.90 -6.33
C ALA A 116 22.99 -5.92 -7.53
N GLY A 117 21.80 -5.63 -8.02
CA GLY A 117 21.61 -4.69 -9.13
C GLY A 117 21.85 -3.22 -8.76
N ASP A 118 21.90 -2.92 -7.46
CA ASP A 118 22.13 -1.56 -6.93
C ASP A 118 22.80 -1.63 -5.56
N GLN A 119 23.26 -0.48 -5.08
CA GLN A 119 23.74 -0.30 -3.71
C GLN A 119 22.54 -0.38 -2.74
N GLY A 120 22.80 -0.81 -1.52
CA GLY A 120 21.76 -0.87 -0.50
C GLY A 120 22.32 -0.61 0.90
N ILE A 121 21.51 0.06 1.71
CA ILE A 121 21.67 0.18 3.16
C ILE A 121 20.37 -0.22 3.83
N MET A 122 20.44 -1.09 4.82
CA MET A 122 19.28 -1.62 5.51
C MET A 122 19.30 -1.18 6.97
N PHE A 123 18.10 -0.81 7.46
CA PHE A 123 17.89 -0.50 8.87
C PHE A 123 16.86 -1.46 9.43
N GLY A 124 17.11 -1.96 10.63
CA GLY A 124 16.18 -2.80 11.36
C GLY A 124 15.67 -2.09 12.59
N TYR A 125 14.39 -2.29 12.90
CA TYR A 125 13.76 -1.80 14.13
C TYR A 125 12.77 -2.83 14.65
N ALA A 126 12.76 -3.04 15.97
CA ALA A 126 11.76 -3.85 16.65
C ALA A 126 11.55 -3.33 18.08
N CYS A 127 10.32 -3.46 18.58
CA CYS A 127 9.97 -3.17 19.97
C CYS A 127 9.03 -4.26 20.51
N ASN A 128 8.78 -4.28 21.79
CA ASN A 128 7.94 -5.29 22.44
C ASN A 128 6.54 -4.76 22.83
N GLU A 129 6.07 -3.72 22.15
CA GLU A 129 4.75 -3.14 22.43
C GLU A 129 3.59 -4.02 21.91
N THR A 130 3.82 -4.72 20.81
CA THR A 130 2.83 -5.59 20.17
C THR A 130 3.43 -6.96 19.85
N ARG A 131 2.56 -7.92 19.51
CA ARG A 131 2.99 -9.28 19.08
C ARG A 131 3.78 -9.27 17.78
N GLU A 132 3.58 -8.25 16.96
CA GLU A 132 4.26 -8.03 15.68
C GLU A 132 5.65 -7.40 15.86
N TYR A 133 6.07 -7.14 17.10
CA TYR A 133 7.31 -6.44 17.43
C TYR A 133 7.43 -5.03 16.82
N MET A 134 6.29 -4.37 16.67
CA MET A 134 6.17 -3.03 16.10
C MET A 134 5.47 -2.08 17.08
N PRO A 135 5.64 -0.75 16.93
CA PRO A 135 4.95 0.22 17.77
C PRO A 135 3.42 0.07 17.75
N ALA A 136 2.80 0.22 18.90
CA ALA A 136 1.35 0.09 19.04
C ALA A 136 0.58 1.09 18.17
N THR A 137 1.08 2.31 18.02
CA THR A 137 0.50 3.33 17.12
C THR A 137 0.41 2.83 15.69
N LEU A 138 1.48 2.20 15.19
CA LEU A 138 1.54 1.68 13.82
C LEU A 138 0.58 0.50 13.62
N ILE A 139 0.63 -0.47 14.53
CA ILE A 139 -0.25 -1.67 14.42
C ILE A 139 -1.72 -1.28 14.51
N LEU A 140 -2.10 -0.40 15.43
CA LEU A 140 -3.49 0.05 15.55
C LEU A 140 -3.96 0.80 14.29
N SER A 141 -3.11 1.64 13.70
CA SER A 141 -3.45 2.31 12.44
C SER A 141 -3.69 1.30 11.31
N HIS A 142 -2.88 0.24 11.22
CA HIS A 142 -3.10 -0.84 10.24
C HIS A 142 -4.37 -1.65 10.49
N VAL A 143 -4.65 -1.99 11.76
CA VAL A 143 -5.84 -2.78 12.14
C VAL A 143 -7.12 -2.07 11.72
N ILE A 144 -7.24 -0.77 12.00
CA ILE A 144 -8.41 0.03 11.62
C ILE A 144 -8.68 -0.07 10.11
N LEU A 145 -7.65 0.06 9.27
CA LEU A 145 -7.84 0.01 7.81
C LEU A 145 -8.12 -1.41 7.29
N LYS A 146 -7.57 -2.43 7.94
CA LYS A 146 -7.89 -3.83 7.62
C LYS A 146 -9.36 -4.13 7.92
N GLU A 147 -9.88 -3.67 9.05
CA GLU A 147 -11.31 -3.83 9.41
C GLU A 147 -12.21 -3.06 8.44
N LEU A 148 -11.87 -1.82 8.06
CA LEU A 148 -12.61 -1.08 7.05
C LEU A 148 -12.64 -1.81 5.69
N ALA A 149 -11.54 -2.44 5.29
CA ALA A 149 -11.47 -3.22 4.06
C ALA A 149 -12.35 -4.49 4.12
N VAL A 150 -12.42 -5.15 5.28
CA VAL A 150 -13.31 -6.29 5.52
C VAL A 150 -14.76 -5.83 5.42
N ILE A 151 -15.16 -4.80 6.16
CA ILE A 151 -16.52 -4.23 6.15
C ILE A 151 -16.95 -3.86 4.72
N ARG A 152 -16.07 -3.19 3.98
CA ARG A 152 -16.33 -2.82 2.59
C ARG A 152 -16.57 -4.03 1.68
N ARG A 153 -15.76 -5.07 1.82
CA ARG A 153 -15.87 -6.30 1.01
C ARG A 153 -17.11 -7.14 1.36
N GLU A 154 -17.49 -7.18 2.62
CA GLU A 154 -18.71 -7.86 3.07
C GLU A 154 -19.98 -7.18 2.55
N GLY A 155 -19.94 -5.85 2.38
CA GLY A 155 -21.05 -5.08 1.82
C GLY A 155 -22.35 -5.15 2.62
N GLN A 156 -22.27 -5.43 3.93
CA GLN A 156 -23.43 -5.52 4.83
C GLN A 156 -23.70 -4.22 5.58
N VAL A 157 -22.64 -3.63 6.10
CA VAL A 157 -22.62 -2.34 6.79
C VAL A 157 -21.70 -1.38 6.07
N MET A 158 -21.94 -0.07 6.21
CA MET A 158 -21.15 0.98 5.56
C MET A 158 -20.94 0.72 4.06
N THR A 159 -22.02 0.37 3.36
CA THR A 159 -22.01 -0.01 1.93
C THR A 159 -21.53 1.10 0.99
N TYR A 160 -21.39 2.30 1.51
CA TYR A 160 -20.89 3.50 0.83
C TYR A 160 -19.36 3.60 0.79
N LEU A 161 -18.63 2.72 1.48
CA LEU A 161 -17.16 2.77 1.52
C LEU A 161 -16.55 2.47 0.16
N ARG A 162 -15.57 3.29 -0.23
CA ARG A 162 -14.69 3.07 -1.37
C ARG A 162 -13.32 2.55 -0.91
N PRO A 163 -12.45 2.08 -1.82
CA PRO A 163 -11.21 1.42 -1.44
C PRO A 163 -10.18 2.30 -0.73
N ASP A 164 -10.14 3.62 -0.98
CA ASP A 164 -9.17 4.52 -0.37
C ASP A 164 -9.58 4.97 1.02
N ALA A 165 -8.65 4.83 1.96
CA ALA A 165 -8.80 5.32 3.33
C ALA A 165 -7.43 5.56 3.98
N LYS A 166 -7.41 6.44 4.98
CA LYS A 166 -6.26 6.69 5.85
C LYS A 166 -6.67 6.60 7.30
N SER A 167 -5.77 6.14 8.16
CA SER A 167 -5.93 6.19 9.60
C SER A 167 -4.69 6.77 10.26
N GLN A 168 -4.90 7.48 11.34
CA GLN A 168 -3.85 8.03 12.18
C GLN A 168 -4.19 7.72 13.64
N VAL A 169 -3.23 7.17 14.37
CA VAL A 169 -3.39 6.84 15.78
C VAL A 169 -2.31 7.55 16.60
N THR A 170 -2.74 8.31 17.58
CA THR A 170 -1.87 8.97 18.56
C THR A 170 -2.03 8.30 19.92
N ILE A 171 -0.92 7.91 20.52
CA ILE A 171 -0.86 7.32 21.86
C ILE A 171 -0.03 8.21 22.76
N GLU A 172 -0.48 8.36 24.02
CA GLU A 172 0.31 8.94 25.09
C GLU A 172 1.18 7.84 25.70
N TYR A 173 2.47 8.14 25.83
CA TYR A 173 3.49 7.26 26.39
C TYR A 173 4.05 7.82 27.69
N ASP A 174 4.39 6.93 28.59
CA ASP A 174 5.13 7.30 29.81
C ASP A 174 6.54 7.77 29.47
N GLU A 175 6.94 8.92 30.03
CA GLU A 175 8.22 9.57 29.72
C GLU A 175 9.44 8.78 30.21
N GLN A 176 9.29 7.98 31.27
CA GLN A 176 10.39 7.24 31.88
C GLN A 176 10.50 5.82 31.35
N THR A 177 9.38 5.13 31.21
CA THR A 177 9.34 3.72 30.81
C THR A 177 9.10 3.53 29.33
N HIS A 178 8.71 4.59 28.62
CA HIS A 178 8.30 4.58 27.21
C HIS A 178 7.18 3.56 26.91
N ARG A 179 6.36 3.25 27.90
CA ARG A 179 5.21 2.35 27.70
C ARG A 179 3.98 3.11 27.26
N PRO A 180 3.15 2.54 26.37
CA PRO A 180 1.89 3.14 25.98
C PRO A 180 0.95 3.19 27.20
N LEU A 181 0.34 4.35 27.45
CA LEU A 181 -0.59 4.58 28.56
C LEU A 181 -2.04 4.56 28.11
N ARG A 182 -2.36 5.32 27.06
CA ARG A 182 -3.71 5.42 26.49
C ARG A 182 -3.69 5.89 25.05
N VAL A 183 -4.73 5.53 24.31
CA VAL A 183 -5.00 6.14 23.02
C VAL A 183 -5.47 7.58 23.24
N HIS A 184 -4.77 8.54 22.65
CA HIS A 184 -5.12 9.95 22.77
C HIS A 184 -6.08 10.40 21.66
N THR A 185 -5.78 10.03 20.40
CA THR A 185 -6.58 10.44 19.26
C THR A 185 -6.54 9.37 18.17
N ILE A 186 -7.70 9.15 17.55
CA ILE A 186 -7.84 8.37 16.32
C ILE A 186 -8.45 9.27 15.26
N VAL A 187 -7.82 9.33 14.07
CA VAL A 187 -8.36 10.00 12.90
C VAL A 187 -8.51 8.97 11.79
N VAL A 188 -9.71 8.90 11.21
CA VAL A 188 -10.00 8.04 10.05
C VAL A 188 -10.58 8.90 8.95
N SER A 189 -9.99 8.81 7.77
CA SER A 189 -10.48 9.45 6.55
C SER A 189 -10.73 8.39 5.50
N THR A 190 -11.90 8.38 4.88
CA THR A 190 -12.26 7.39 3.87
C THR A 190 -12.93 8.02 2.66
N GLN A 191 -12.62 7.50 1.49
CA GLN A 191 -13.38 7.76 0.28
C GLN A 191 -14.72 7.02 0.38
N HIS A 192 -15.80 7.67 -0.04
CA HIS A 192 -17.15 7.13 0.04
C HIS A 192 -18.04 7.58 -1.12
N ASP A 193 -19.14 6.88 -1.33
CA ASP A 193 -20.17 7.27 -2.30
C ASP A 193 -20.94 8.52 -1.82
N ASP A 194 -21.50 9.27 -2.75
CA ASP A 194 -22.33 10.42 -2.46
C ASP A 194 -23.69 9.95 -1.91
N PHE A 195 -23.85 9.96 -0.59
CA PHE A 195 -25.07 9.50 0.08
C PHE A 195 -25.69 10.54 1.01
N ILE A 196 -25.06 11.70 1.15
CA ILE A 196 -25.52 12.77 2.03
C ILE A 196 -26.09 13.91 1.18
N PRO A 197 -27.34 14.36 1.44
CA PRO A 197 -27.87 15.58 0.81
C PRO A 197 -26.93 16.76 1.10
N THR A 198 -26.54 17.47 0.06
CA THR A 198 -25.51 18.53 0.01
C THR A 198 -25.67 19.67 1.02
N SER A 199 -26.75 19.75 1.78
CA SER A 199 -26.99 20.80 2.77
C SER A 199 -26.38 20.57 4.17
N LYS A 200 -25.80 19.40 4.45
CA LYS A 200 -25.16 19.08 5.75
C LYS A 200 -23.93 18.15 5.61
N GLY A 201 -23.14 18.33 4.60
CA GLY A 201 -22.22 17.34 4.07
C GLY A 201 -20.85 17.25 4.70
N CYS A 202 -20.68 17.14 5.99
CA CYS A 202 -19.48 16.57 6.54
C CYS A 202 -19.83 15.80 7.80
N LEU A 203 -19.70 14.46 7.74
CA LEU A 203 -19.68 13.66 8.96
C LEU A 203 -18.28 13.79 9.56
N LEU A 204 -18.04 14.87 10.27
CA LEU A 204 -16.91 14.96 11.19
C LEU A 204 -17.33 14.27 12.49
N TYR A 205 -17.06 12.98 12.62
CA TYR A 205 -17.07 12.34 13.92
C TYR A 205 -15.71 12.53 14.55
N THR A 206 -15.60 13.44 15.49
CA THR A 206 -14.53 13.44 16.46
C THR A 206 -15.04 12.68 17.68
N SER A 207 -14.66 11.43 17.86
CA SER A 207 -14.78 10.81 19.18
C SER A 207 -13.52 11.13 19.95
N ASP A 208 -13.65 11.93 20.97
CA ASP A 208 -12.60 12.09 21.98
C ASP A 208 -12.66 10.84 22.86
N ALA A 209 -11.73 9.89 22.66
CA ALA A 209 -11.67 8.65 23.40
C ALA A 209 -11.22 8.85 24.87
N ALA A 210 -11.16 10.10 25.32
CA ALA A 210 -10.75 10.45 26.68
C ALA A 210 -11.91 10.53 27.68
N ASP A 211 -13.18 10.44 27.23
CA ASP A 211 -14.36 10.65 28.08
C ASP A 211 -15.19 9.35 28.34
N GLU A 212 -14.66 8.15 28.03
CA GLU A 212 -15.29 6.87 28.41
C GLU A 212 -14.39 6.00 29.26
#